data_7308191c4430fa05ae4272743bd7938f
#
_entry.id   7308191c4430fa05ae4272743bd7938f
#
_cell.length_a   1.000
_cell.length_b   1.000
_cell.length_c   1.000
_cell.angle_alpha   90.00
_cell.angle_beta   90.00
_cell.angle_gamma   90.00
#
_symmetry.space_group_name_H-M   'P 1'
#
loop_
_entity.id
_entity.type
_entity.pdbx_description
1 polymer ?
#
loop_
_entity_poly.entity_id
_entity_poly.type
_entity_poly.pdbx_seq_one_letter_code
_entity_poly.pdbx_strand_id
1 'polypeptide(L)'
;RVLFRSRVSSEFHFKPSRYILLYVGSGFKRKGVEEFLQIISRLDRNDIQAFIIGKDKNIDYYQQLSLRLNINDRVIFTGPREDVDDFYTISDVFIFPTHYEPFGNVILEAMNFRNAVFTTKQCGGGEILNKHFVMDQADDYSVVSKINDLLDNKSKLEDVKEGNRVMSKKFSIDRNLKETVKVIETLKNSTYLG
;
A
#
# COMPACT_ATOMS: atom_id res chain seq x y z
N ARG A 1 18.13 3.70 -0.38
CA ARG A 1 17.20 3.65 0.74
C ARG A 1 17.67 4.49 1.94
N VAL A 2 18.91 4.34 2.41
CA VAL A 2 19.43 5.06 3.59
C VAL A 2 19.36 6.59 3.41
N LEU A 3 19.83 7.11 2.28
CA LEU A 3 19.81 8.56 1.99
C LEU A 3 18.38 9.13 1.95
N PHE A 4 17.45 8.45 1.25
CA PHE A 4 16.05 8.85 1.20
C PHE A 4 15.40 8.82 2.59
N ARG A 5 15.67 7.78 3.37
CA ARG A 5 15.14 7.65 4.72
C ARG A 5 15.62 8.77 5.63
N SER A 6 16.90 9.18 5.54
CA SER A 6 17.44 10.31 6.28
C SER A 6 16.76 11.62 5.89
N ARG A 7 16.53 11.87 4.58
CA ARG A 7 15.85 13.06 4.09
C ARG A 7 14.41 13.15 4.64
N VAL A 8 13.61 12.10 4.42
CA VAL A 8 12.21 12.07 4.86
C VAL A 8 12.11 12.11 6.39
N SER A 9 13.01 11.45 7.12
CA SER A 9 13.01 11.51 8.58
C SER A 9 13.36 12.90 9.13
N SER A 10 14.20 13.64 8.42
CA SER A 10 14.51 15.03 8.77
C SER A 10 13.34 15.96 8.48
N GLU A 11 12.66 15.78 7.31
CA GLU A 11 11.50 16.58 6.92
C GLU A 11 10.32 16.40 7.91
N PHE A 12 10.06 15.17 8.35
CA PHE A 12 8.92 14.84 9.20
C PHE A 12 9.26 14.52 10.65
N HIS A 13 10.52 14.75 11.08
CA HIS A 13 10.98 14.64 12.45
C HIS A 13 10.71 13.30 13.15
N PHE A 14 10.88 12.17 12.45
CA PHE A 14 10.75 10.84 13.05
C PHE A 14 12.10 10.11 13.14
N LYS A 15 12.17 9.07 13.99
CA LYS A 15 13.40 8.27 14.14
C LYS A 15 13.63 7.38 12.91
N PRO A 16 14.80 7.45 12.24
CA PRO A 16 15.08 6.65 11.04
C PRO A 16 15.02 5.13 11.26
N SER A 17 15.09 4.66 12.50
CA SER A 17 15.00 3.24 12.86
C SER A 17 13.58 2.68 12.88
N ARG A 18 12.54 3.53 12.83
CA ARG A 18 11.15 3.09 12.83
C ARG A 18 10.80 2.33 11.55
N TYR A 19 9.94 1.32 11.65
CA TYR A 19 9.27 0.75 10.47
C TYR A 19 8.33 1.76 9.85
N ILE A 20 8.33 1.84 8.54
CA ILE A 20 7.46 2.78 7.80
C ILE A 20 6.28 2.03 7.20
N LEU A 21 5.08 2.43 7.60
CA LEU A 21 3.82 1.96 7.04
C LEU A 21 3.26 3.04 6.11
N LEU A 22 2.88 2.67 4.90
CA LEU A 22 2.49 3.62 3.86
C LEU A 22 1.07 3.35 3.36
N TYR A 23 0.35 4.43 3.16
CA TYR A 23 -0.88 4.50 2.40
C TYR A 23 -0.75 5.57 1.31
N VAL A 24 -1.18 5.26 0.09
CA VAL A 24 -1.20 6.20 -1.04
C VAL A 24 -2.56 6.14 -1.75
N GLY A 25 -3.23 7.28 -1.82
CA GLY A 25 -4.50 7.38 -2.54
C GLY A 25 -5.33 8.59 -2.16
N SER A 26 -6.16 9.07 -3.08
CA SER A 26 -7.14 10.15 -2.85
C SER A 26 -8.57 9.59 -2.83
N GLY A 27 -9.50 10.30 -2.16
CA GLY A 27 -10.85 9.81 -1.93
C GLY A 27 -10.88 8.83 -0.76
N PHE A 28 -10.50 9.30 0.41
CA PHE A 28 -10.16 8.52 1.62
C PHE A 28 -11.25 7.57 2.08
N LYS A 29 -12.53 7.97 1.99
CA LYS A 29 -13.65 7.11 2.42
C LYS A 29 -13.68 5.79 1.64
N ARG A 30 -13.69 5.86 0.30
CA ARG A 30 -13.75 4.67 -0.55
C ARG A 30 -12.49 3.81 -0.46
N LYS A 31 -11.36 4.45 -0.26
CA LYS A 31 -10.04 3.80 -0.24
C LYS A 31 -9.58 3.40 1.17
N GLY A 32 -10.44 3.53 2.19
CA GLY A 32 -10.24 2.92 3.49
C GLY A 32 -9.22 3.61 4.40
N VAL A 33 -9.11 4.95 4.39
CA VAL A 33 -8.19 5.65 5.31
C VAL A 33 -8.65 5.50 6.76
N GLU A 34 -9.95 5.42 7.03
CA GLU A 34 -10.44 5.16 8.39
C GLU A 34 -9.96 3.78 8.88
N GLU A 35 -10.10 2.77 8.05
CA GLU A 35 -9.65 1.40 8.33
C GLU A 35 -8.13 1.32 8.49
N PHE A 36 -7.37 2.07 7.67
CA PHE A 36 -5.93 2.22 7.84
C PHE A 36 -5.58 2.77 9.22
N LEU A 37 -6.24 3.86 9.66
CA LEU A 37 -6.05 4.44 10.99
C LEU A 37 -6.41 3.45 12.11
N GLN A 38 -7.50 2.70 11.93
CA GLN A 38 -7.91 1.65 12.85
C GLN A 38 -6.89 0.51 12.94
N ILE A 39 -6.26 0.11 11.82
CA ILE A 39 -5.16 -0.86 11.81
C ILE A 39 -3.97 -0.30 12.60
N ILE A 40 -3.54 0.94 12.31
CA ILE A 40 -2.42 1.57 13.01
C ILE A 40 -2.67 1.66 14.52
N SER A 41 -3.89 1.98 14.94
CA SER A 41 -4.24 2.08 16.37
C SER A 41 -4.15 0.74 17.11
N ARG A 42 -4.41 -0.37 16.42
CA ARG A 42 -4.35 -1.73 16.97
C ARG A 42 -2.96 -2.35 16.94
N LEU A 43 -2.02 -1.76 16.20
CA LEU A 43 -0.62 -2.13 16.28
C LEU A 43 -0.04 -1.55 17.57
N ASP A 44 0.08 -2.38 18.61
CA ASP A 44 0.66 -1.98 19.91
C ASP A 44 2.19 -1.91 19.81
N ARG A 45 2.66 -0.91 19.03
CA ARG A 45 4.08 -0.71 18.71
C ARG A 45 4.46 0.76 18.72
N ASN A 46 5.62 1.05 19.32
CA ASN A 46 6.21 2.41 19.37
C ASN A 46 7.31 2.62 18.31
N ASP A 47 7.65 1.56 17.57
CA ASP A 47 8.73 1.54 16.57
C ASP A 47 8.20 1.68 15.13
N ILE A 48 6.99 2.19 14.95
CA ILE A 48 6.38 2.44 13.64
C ILE A 48 6.18 3.94 13.38
N GLN A 49 6.16 4.30 12.10
CA GLN A 49 5.72 5.59 11.58
C GLN A 49 4.83 5.33 10.37
N ALA A 50 3.65 5.91 10.33
CA ALA A 50 2.72 5.77 9.22
C ALA A 50 2.62 7.06 8.41
N PHE A 51 2.56 6.93 7.07
CA PHE A 51 2.32 8.04 6.17
C PHE A 51 1.04 7.81 5.36
N ILE A 52 0.25 8.86 5.23
CA ILE A 52 -0.94 8.93 4.39
C ILE A 52 -0.70 9.99 3.32
N ILE A 53 -0.52 9.54 2.07
CA ILE A 53 -0.28 10.40 0.91
C ILE A 53 -1.54 10.47 0.07
N GLY A 54 -1.99 11.69 -0.24
CA GLY A 54 -3.16 11.93 -1.05
C GLY A 54 -4.00 13.10 -0.54
N LYS A 55 -5.17 13.27 -1.15
CA LYS A 55 -6.08 14.36 -0.79
C LYS A 55 -7.50 13.86 -0.58
N ASP A 56 -8.19 14.49 0.36
CA ASP A 56 -9.62 14.32 0.58
C ASP A 56 -10.22 15.65 1.06
N LYS A 57 -11.46 15.90 0.70
CA LYS A 57 -12.19 17.11 1.15
C LYS A 57 -12.47 17.11 2.66
N ASN A 58 -12.49 15.93 3.27
CA ASN A 58 -12.78 15.74 4.70
C ASN A 58 -11.49 15.38 5.46
N ILE A 59 -10.32 15.85 5.06
CA ILE A 59 -9.04 15.52 5.71
C ILE A 59 -9.07 15.79 7.20
N ASP A 60 -9.71 16.87 7.64
CA ASP A 60 -9.84 17.24 9.05
C ASP A 60 -10.54 16.15 9.89
N TYR A 61 -11.54 15.46 9.32
CA TYR A 61 -12.20 14.33 9.97
C TYR A 61 -11.19 13.22 10.31
N TYR A 62 -10.32 12.85 9.35
CA TYR A 62 -9.33 11.79 9.55
C TYR A 62 -8.22 12.19 10.50
N GLN A 63 -7.81 13.46 10.49
CA GLN A 63 -6.87 14.00 11.47
C GLN A 63 -7.46 13.98 12.87
N GLN A 64 -8.72 14.40 13.05
CA GLN A 64 -9.42 14.28 14.33
C GLN A 64 -9.62 12.81 14.76
N LEU A 65 -9.84 11.90 13.82
CA LEU A 65 -9.91 10.48 14.11
C LEU A 65 -8.55 9.95 14.64
N SER A 66 -7.44 10.37 14.06
CA SER A 66 -6.10 9.97 14.55
C SER A 66 -5.84 10.46 15.99
N LEU A 67 -6.33 11.65 16.35
CA LEU A 67 -6.29 12.17 17.73
C LEU A 67 -7.13 11.30 18.68
N ARG A 68 -8.39 11.00 18.30
CA ARG A 68 -9.27 10.14 19.11
C ARG A 68 -8.73 8.73 19.31
N LEU A 69 -7.97 8.22 18.34
CA LEU A 69 -7.31 6.90 18.42
C LEU A 69 -5.95 6.96 19.13
N ASN A 70 -5.49 8.12 19.59
CA ASN A 70 -4.19 8.33 20.23
C ASN A 70 -2.99 7.84 19.37
N ILE A 71 -3.04 8.13 18.06
CA ILE A 71 -2.00 7.75 17.10
C ILE A 71 -1.44 8.93 16.29
N ASN A 72 -1.83 10.15 16.61
CA ASN A 72 -1.42 11.36 15.91
C ASN A 72 0.09 11.61 15.93
N ASP A 73 0.81 11.07 16.89
CA ASP A 73 2.27 11.07 16.98
C ASP A 73 2.96 10.05 16.05
N ARG A 74 2.20 9.06 15.57
CA ARG A 74 2.67 7.97 14.70
C ARG A 74 2.13 8.06 13.27
N VAL A 75 1.19 8.97 12.98
CA VAL A 75 0.55 9.12 11.66
C VAL A 75 0.80 10.52 11.12
N ILE A 76 1.30 10.59 9.91
CA ILE A 76 1.56 11.85 9.20
C ILE A 76 0.72 11.88 7.91
N PHE A 77 -0.13 12.89 7.80
CA PHE A 77 -0.85 13.24 6.58
C PHE A 77 0.01 14.23 5.78
N THR A 78 0.58 13.78 4.68
CA THR A 78 1.48 14.62 3.87
C THR A 78 0.75 15.52 2.89
N GLY A 79 -0.54 15.25 2.61
CA GLY A 79 -1.19 15.78 1.43
C GLY A 79 -0.71 15.09 0.14
N PRO A 80 -1.06 15.60 -1.04
CA PRO A 80 -0.55 15.09 -2.31
C PRO A 80 0.95 15.40 -2.44
N ARG A 81 1.72 14.44 -3.01
CA ARG A 81 3.17 14.52 -3.19
C ARG A 81 3.54 14.19 -4.63
N GLU A 82 4.58 14.84 -5.15
CA GLU A 82 5.20 14.49 -6.44
C GLU A 82 6.31 13.44 -6.28
N ASP A 83 6.94 13.39 -5.11
CA ASP A 83 8.01 12.47 -4.75
C ASP A 83 7.51 11.18 -4.05
N VAL A 84 6.37 10.65 -4.48
CA VAL A 84 5.76 9.44 -3.89
C VAL A 84 6.70 8.24 -3.91
N ASP A 85 7.54 8.14 -4.95
CA ASP A 85 8.54 7.08 -5.11
C ASP A 85 9.54 7.01 -3.95
N ASP A 86 9.87 8.14 -3.36
CA ASP A 86 10.75 8.18 -2.19
C ASP A 86 10.07 7.54 -0.96
N PHE A 87 8.77 7.77 -0.78
CA PHE A 87 8.00 7.15 0.29
C PHE A 87 7.85 5.64 0.09
N TYR A 88 7.56 5.18 -1.13
CA TYR A 88 7.60 3.74 -1.43
C TYR A 88 8.98 3.14 -1.15
N THR A 89 10.06 3.83 -1.54
CA THR A 89 11.44 3.38 -1.35
C THR A 89 11.79 3.14 0.11
N ILE A 90 11.34 4.02 1.02
CA ILE A 90 11.66 3.91 2.44
C ILE A 90 10.69 3.00 3.21
N SER A 91 9.53 2.70 2.65
CA SER A 91 8.48 1.97 3.34
C SER A 91 8.82 0.48 3.50
N ASP A 92 8.28 -0.10 4.56
CA ASP A 92 8.41 -1.52 4.89
C ASP A 92 7.12 -2.26 4.57
N VAL A 93 5.98 -1.63 4.88
CA VAL A 93 4.64 -2.20 4.66
C VAL A 93 3.76 -1.16 3.97
N PHE A 94 3.07 -1.59 2.93
CA PHE A 94 2.02 -0.83 2.25
C PHE A 94 0.67 -1.43 2.58
N ILE A 95 -0.29 -0.61 3.06
CA ILE A 95 -1.60 -1.08 3.48
C ILE A 95 -2.66 -0.27 2.75
N PHE A 96 -3.51 -0.95 1.99
CA PHE A 96 -4.55 -0.34 1.18
C PHE A 96 -5.90 -1.03 1.43
N PRO A 97 -6.57 -0.72 2.56
CA PRO A 97 -7.79 -1.38 3.01
C PRO A 97 -9.02 -0.81 2.30
N THR A 98 -9.02 -0.88 0.98
CA THR A 98 -10.05 -0.25 0.14
C THR A 98 -11.38 -1.02 0.19
N HIS A 99 -12.50 -0.29 0.17
CA HIS A 99 -13.84 -0.85 0.01
C HIS A 99 -14.14 -1.23 -1.43
N TYR A 100 -13.52 -0.55 -2.39
CA TYR A 100 -13.61 -0.88 -3.80
C TYR A 100 -12.51 -0.19 -4.61
N GLU A 101 -11.77 -0.97 -5.37
CA GLU A 101 -10.78 -0.48 -6.34
C GLU A 101 -10.66 -1.48 -7.50
N PRO A 102 -10.99 -1.09 -8.76
CA PRO A 102 -10.98 -2.00 -9.90
C PRO A 102 -9.67 -2.76 -10.10
N PHE A 103 -8.53 -2.08 -9.93
CA PHE A 103 -7.21 -2.71 -9.94
C PHE A 103 -6.30 -2.17 -8.84
N GLY A 104 -6.10 -0.84 -8.77
CA GLY A 104 -5.22 -0.18 -7.82
C GLY A 104 -3.74 -0.26 -8.22
N ASN A 105 -3.30 0.57 -9.17
CA ASN A 105 -1.89 0.63 -9.61
C ASN A 105 -0.91 0.82 -8.45
N VAL A 106 -1.33 1.49 -7.37
CA VAL A 106 -0.56 1.66 -6.13
C VAL A 106 -0.10 0.33 -5.52
N ILE A 107 -0.80 -0.78 -5.79
CA ILE A 107 -0.39 -2.13 -5.37
C ILE A 107 0.87 -2.55 -6.12
N LEU A 108 0.88 -2.42 -7.46
CA LEU A 108 2.06 -2.73 -8.27
C LEU A 108 3.23 -1.80 -7.97
N GLU A 109 2.96 -0.51 -7.78
CA GLU A 109 3.96 0.48 -7.38
C GLU A 109 4.62 0.06 -6.06
N ALA A 110 3.84 -0.18 -5.01
CA ALA A 110 4.37 -0.62 -3.71
C ALA A 110 5.17 -1.93 -3.82
N MET A 111 4.68 -2.92 -4.58
CA MET A 111 5.39 -4.18 -4.82
C MET A 111 6.72 -3.94 -5.52
N ASN A 112 6.77 -3.09 -6.55
CA ASN A 112 7.98 -2.78 -7.32
C ASN A 112 9.06 -2.14 -6.44
N PHE A 113 8.65 -1.29 -5.49
CA PHE A 113 9.53 -0.66 -4.51
C PHE A 113 9.83 -1.54 -3.29
N ARG A 114 9.57 -2.85 -3.36
CA ARG A 114 9.87 -3.79 -2.27
C ARG A 114 9.14 -3.46 -0.97
N ASN A 115 7.83 -3.30 -1.02
CA ASN A 115 7.00 -3.23 0.17
C ASN A 115 6.31 -4.59 0.42
N ALA A 116 6.11 -4.96 1.68
CA ALA A 116 5.11 -5.96 2.04
C ALA A 116 3.73 -5.32 1.86
N VAL A 117 2.87 -5.90 1.02
CA VAL A 117 1.63 -5.26 0.58
C VAL A 117 0.42 -5.99 1.15
N PHE A 118 -0.47 -5.25 1.79
CA PHE A 118 -1.78 -5.70 2.26
C PHE A 118 -2.89 -4.93 1.55
N THR A 119 -3.90 -5.63 1.05
CA THR A 119 -5.10 -5.04 0.48
C THR A 119 -6.31 -5.94 0.69
N THR A 120 -7.47 -5.55 0.18
CA THR A 120 -8.72 -6.29 0.33
C THR A 120 -9.06 -7.12 -0.90
N LYS A 121 -9.98 -8.06 -0.77
CA LYS A 121 -10.59 -8.80 -1.90
C LYS A 121 -11.34 -7.89 -2.88
N GLN A 122 -11.74 -6.68 -2.44
CA GLN A 122 -12.42 -5.67 -3.26
C GLN A 122 -11.46 -4.82 -4.09
N CYS A 123 -10.15 -5.09 -3.98
CA CYS A 123 -9.12 -4.52 -4.85
C CYS A 123 -8.65 -5.57 -5.86
N GLY A 124 -8.80 -5.29 -7.16
CA GLY A 124 -8.34 -6.21 -8.21
C GLY A 124 -6.84 -6.54 -8.12
N GLY A 125 -6.01 -5.60 -7.65
CA GLY A 125 -4.60 -5.85 -7.36
C GLY A 125 -4.36 -6.90 -6.25
N GLY A 126 -5.37 -7.27 -5.47
CA GLY A 126 -5.30 -8.36 -4.51
C GLY A 126 -5.11 -9.74 -5.15
N GLU A 127 -5.53 -9.92 -6.40
CA GLU A 127 -5.40 -11.19 -7.13
C GLU A 127 -3.95 -11.60 -7.39
N ILE A 128 -3.03 -10.63 -7.43
CA ILE A 128 -1.60 -10.88 -7.67
C ILE A 128 -0.80 -11.10 -6.39
N LEU A 129 -1.41 -10.90 -5.22
CA LEU A 129 -0.79 -11.10 -3.92
C LEU A 129 -0.99 -12.53 -3.42
N ASN A 130 -0.11 -12.97 -2.52
CA ASN A 130 -0.39 -14.16 -1.73
C ASN A 130 -1.64 -13.91 -0.87
N LYS A 131 -2.59 -14.86 -0.88
CA LYS A 131 -3.87 -14.78 -0.16
C LYS A 131 -3.72 -14.45 1.34
N HIS A 132 -2.58 -14.80 1.94
CA HIS A 132 -2.27 -14.46 3.33
C HIS A 132 -2.27 -12.94 3.59
N PHE A 133 -1.94 -12.13 2.58
CA PHE A 133 -1.86 -10.67 2.65
C PHE A 133 -3.12 -9.97 2.12
N VAL A 134 -4.15 -10.73 1.76
CA VAL A 134 -5.42 -10.20 1.28
C VAL A 134 -6.46 -10.30 2.39
N MET A 135 -6.99 -9.16 2.80
CA MET A 135 -8.07 -9.03 3.78
C MET A 135 -9.41 -9.39 3.15
N ASP A 136 -10.31 -9.98 3.92
CA ASP A 136 -11.66 -10.30 3.44
C ASP A 136 -12.46 -9.06 3.10
N GLN A 137 -12.33 -8.01 3.90
CA GLN A 137 -12.95 -6.69 3.71
C GLN A 137 -12.10 -5.60 4.37
N ALA A 138 -12.45 -4.33 4.19
CA ALA A 138 -11.64 -3.20 4.63
C ALA A 138 -11.43 -3.16 6.15
N ASP A 139 -12.41 -3.58 6.93
CA ASP A 139 -12.42 -3.65 8.40
C ASP A 139 -12.03 -5.05 8.95
N ASP A 140 -11.36 -5.88 8.15
CA ASP A 140 -10.76 -7.13 8.61
C ASP A 140 -9.47 -6.84 9.39
N TYR A 141 -9.62 -6.56 10.67
CA TYR A 141 -8.50 -6.25 11.57
C TYR A 141 -7.67 -7.48 11.99
N SER A 142 -7.96 -8.67 11.51
CA SER A 142 -7.07 -9.84 11.68
C SER A 142 -5.70 -9.60 11.02
N VAL A 143 -5.63 -8.67 10.07
CA VAL A 143 -4.39 -8.22 9.43
C VAL A 143 -3.35 -7.69 10.43
N VAL A 144 -3.77 -7.17 11.58
CA VAL A 144 -2.89 -6.61 12.62
C VAL A 144 -1.89 -7.65 13.12
N SER A 145 -2.33 -8.88 13.41
CA SER A 145 -1.43 -9.96 13.81
C SER A 145 -0.42 -10.31 12.72
N LYS A 146 -0.86 -10.34 11.46
CA LYS A 146 0.01 -10.64 10.31
C LYS A 146 1.08 -9.56 10.11
N ILE A 147 0.73 -8.28 10.30
CA ILE A 147 1.69 -7.17 10.24
C ILE A 147 2.70 -7.30 11.38
N ASN A 148 2.25 -7.52 12.62
CA ASN A 148 3.15 -7.71 13.76
C ASN A 148 4.12 -8.86 13.52
N ASP A 149 3.63 -10.03 13.06
CA ASP A 149 4.48 -11.20 12.73
C ASP A 149 5.57 -10.87 11.70
N LEU A 150 5.26 -10.02 10.71
CA LEU A 150 6.28 -9.58 9.74
C LEU A 150 7.29 -8.61 10.36
N LEU A 151 6.82 -7.64 11.15
CA LEU A 151 7.70 -6.64 11.76
C LEU A 151 8.61 -7.24 12.84
N ASP A 152 8.17 -8.32 13.50
CA ASP A 152 8.95 -9.05 14.48
C ASP A 152 9.95 -10.04 13.85
N ASN A 153 9.73 -10.42 12.59
CA ASN A 153 10.62 -11.31 11.84
C ASN A 153 11.21 -10.63 10.59
N LYS A 154 12.36 -9.99 10.78
CA LYS A 154 13.02 -9.23 9.72
C LYS A 154 13.35 -10.06 8.46
N SER A 155 13.74 -11.33 8.63
CA SER A 155 14.01 -12.21 7.47
C SER A 155 12.73 -12.46 6.66
N LYS A 156 11.65 -12.83 7.33
CA LYS A 156 10.33 -13.05 6.72
C LYS A 156 9.83 -11.79 6.00
N LEU A 157 10.01 -10.61 6.62
CA LEU A 157 9.66 -9.33 6.01
C LEU A 157 10.42 -9.10 4.70
N GLU A 158 11.75 -9.29 4.70
CA GLU A 158 12.58 -9.10 3.49
C GLU A 158 12.25 -10.13 2.40
N ASP A 159 11.95 -11.39 2.76
CA ASP A 159 11.52 -12.42 1.82
C ASP A 159 10.19 -12.03 1.14
N VAL A 160 9.21 -11.55 1.90
CA VAL A 160 7.92 -11.08 1.37
C VAL A 160 8.12 -9.88 0.45
N LYS A 161 8.94 -8.92 0.85
CA LYS A 161 9.24 -7.72 0.07
C LYS A 161 9.92 -8.05 -1.26
N GLU A 162 10.87 -8.98 -1.25
CA GLU A 162 11.54 -9.42 -2.49
C GLU A 162 10.59 -10.25 -3.37
N GLY A 163 9.80 -11.13 -2.79
CA GLY A 163 8.78 -11.89 -3.50
C GLY A 163 7.78 -10.97 -4.23
N ASN A 164 7.32 -9.91 -3.58
CA ASN A 164 6.46 -8.90 -4.18
C ASN A 164 7.14 -8.19 -5.36
N ARG A 165 8.41 -7.78 -5.19
CA ARG A 165 9.19 -7.15 -6.27
C ARG A 165 9.35 -8.06 -7.48
N VAL A 166 9.64 -9.33 -7.27
CA VAL A 166 9.76 -10.30 -8.36
C VAL A 166 8.41 -10.50 -9.07
N MET A 167 7.32 -10.56 -8.31
CA MET A 167 5.97 -10.71 -8.87
C MET A 167 5.57 -9.48 -9.68
N SER A 168 5.83 -8.25 -9.20
CA SER A 168 5.44 -7.01 -9.91
C SER A 168 6.03 -6.91 -11.31
N LYS A 169 7.23 -7.43 -11.53
CA LYS A 169 7.89 -7.45 -12.85
C LYS A 169 7.11 -8.21 -13.92
N LYS A 170 6.21 -9.11 -13.53
CA LYS A 170 5.35 -9.86 -14.46
C LYS A 170 4.21 -9.00 -15.03
N PHE A 171 3.97 -7.82 -14.46
CA PHE A 171 2.86 -6.91 -14.80
C PHE A 171 3.37 -5.57 -15.35
N SER A 172 4.39 -5.61 -16.21
CA SER A 172 4.91 -4.39 -16.86
C SER A 172 3.93 -3.87 -17.91
N ILE A 173 3.97 -2.54 -18.15
CA ILE A 173 3.18 -1.87 -19.20
C ILE A 173 3.42 -2.52 -20.57
N ASP A 174 4.67 -2.83 -20.91
CA ASP A 174 5.03 -3.47 -22.19
C ASP A 174 4.37 -4.83 -22.36
N ARG A 175 4.28 -5.62 -21.29
CA ARG A 175 3.58 -6.90 -21.31
C ARG A 175 2.09 -6.73 -21.47
N ASN A 176 1.48 -5.82 -20.72
CA ASN A 176 0.06 -5.50 -20.85
C ASN A 176 -0.30 -5.06 -22.27
N LEU A 177 0.51 -4.19 -22.88
CA LEU A 177 0.33 -3.78 -24.27
C LEU A 177 0.39 -4.97 -25.24
N LYS A 178 1.39 -5.83 -25.11
CA LYS A 178 1.53 -7.04 -25.95
C LYS A 178 0.32 -7.96 -25.84
N GLU A 179 -0.13 -8.24 -24.62
CA GLU A 179 -1.31 -9.10 -24.39
C GLU A 179 -2.60 -8.45 -24.92
N THR A 180 -2.77 -7.14 -24.76
CA THR A 180 -3.92 -6.40 -25.28
C THR A 180 -3.94 -6.44 -26.81
N VAL A 181 -2.82 -6.18 -27.48
CA VAL A 181 -2.71 -6.26 -28.94
C VAL A 181 -3.06 -7.67 -29.43
N LYS A 182 -2.52 -8.71 -28.79
CA LYS A 182 -2.82 -10.10 -29.12
C LYS A 182 -4.31 -10.43 -29.03
N VAL A 183 -5.01 -9.96 -27.98
CA VAL A 183 -6.46 -10.13 -27.83
C VAL A 183 -7.21 -9.43 -28.97
N ILE A 184 -6.83 -8.18 -29.30
CA ILE A 184 -7.44 -7.42 -30.41
C ILE A 184 -7.24 -8.14 -31.74
N GLU A 185 -6.05 -8.65 -32.04
CA GLU A 185 -5.75 -9.40 -33.26
C GLU A 185 -6.57 -10.69 -33.35
N THR A 186 -6.71 -11.41 -32.23
CA THR A 186 -7.54 -12.64 -32.17
C THR A 186 -8.98 -12.33 -32.44
N LEU A 187 -9.55 -11.25 -31.87
CA LEU A 187 -10.93 -10.84 -32.12
C LEU A 187 -11.16 -10.42 -33.58
N LYS A 188 -10.24 -9.67 -34.18
CA LYS A 188 -10.32 -9.30 -35.61
C LYS A 188 -10.37 -10.53 -36.49
N ASN A 189 -9.51 -11.52 -36.25
CA ASN A 189 -9.43 -12.72 -37.03
C ASN A 189 -10.69 -13.62 -36.86
N SER A 190 -11.33 -13.61 -35.69
CA SER A 190 -12.58 -14.35 -35.46
C SER A 190 -13.80 -13.71 -36.09
N THR A 191 -13.80 -12.39 -36.31
CA THR A 191 -14.94 -11.65 -36.91
C THR A 191 -14.98 -11.78 -38.45
N TYR A 192 -13.87 -12.24 -39.08
CA TYR A 192 -13.79 -12.46 -40.53
C TYR A 192 -14.10 -13.91 -40.98
N LEU A 193 -14.47 -14.80 -40.04
CA LEU A 193 -14.79 -16.22 -40.31
C LEU A 193 -16.28 -16.56 -40.11
N GLY A 194 -17.15 -15.54 -40.07
CA GLY A 194 -18.62 -15.69 -39.97
C GLY A 194 -19.35 -15.06 -41.15
#